data_ff820388716762766c41345e7b3df3b6
#
_entry.id   ff820388716762766c41345e7b3df3b6
#
_cell.length_a   1.000
_cell.length_b   1.000
_cell.length_c   1.000
_cell.angle_alpha   90.00
_cell.angle_beta   90.00
_cell.angle_gamma   90.00
#
_symmetry.space_group_name_H-M   'P 1'
#
loop_
_entity.id
_entity.type
_entity.pdbx_description
1 polymer ?
#
loop_
_entity_poly.entity_id
_entity_poly.type
_entity_poly.pdbx_seq_one_letter_code
_entity_poly.pdbx_strand_id
1 'polypeptide(L)'
;MEFEAFKMDGLGNDFVIIDRRKNPVSISKEKIIELGKRDNIGFDQMIFIDELDHKNPNYNPITIFNSDGDKVTACGNGSRCVAKILFDENKKEDAVIVTSNRILEAKKVSENSIRLAMGEPIFDWNKIPLSKNIDHKKISLKVNGIELKEGFALNVGNPHIVFFC
;
A
#
# COMPACT_ATOMS: atom_id res chain seq x y z
N MET A 1 -17.43 -12.24 17.23
CA MET A 1 -16.05 -12.71 17.00
C MET A 1 -15.16 -11.52 17.33
N GLU A 2 -14.28 -11.67 18.30
CA GLU A 2 -13.30 -10.65 18.68
C GLU A 2 -11.96 -10.96 18.00
N PHE A 3 -11.27 -9.93 17.51
CA PHE A 3 -9.94 -10.02 16.94
C PHE A 3 -9.17 -8.74 17.24
N GLU A 4 -7.86 -8.84 17.32
CA GLU A 4 -6.98 -7.68 17.48
C GLU A 4 -6.75 -6.98 16.14
N ALA A 5 -6.76 -5.66 16.18
CA ALA A 5 -6.45 -4.81 15.04
C ALA A 5 -5.53 -3.66 15.49
N PHE A 6 -4.59 -3.31 14.63
CA PHE A 6 -3.71 -2.15 14.83
C PHE A 6 -4.28 -0.96 14.05
N LYS A 7 -4.54 0.14 14.74
CA LYS A 7 -4.82 1.42 14.09
C LYS A 7 -3.49 2.16 13.94
N MET A 8 -3.07 2.43 12.71
CA MET A 8 -1.76 3.03 12.42
C MET A 8 -1.91 4.18 11.42
N ASP A 9 -0.95 5.10 11.46
CA ASP A 9 -0.79 6.19 10.50
C ASP A 9 0.56 6.06 9.80
N GLY A 10 0.57 6.35 8.51
CA GLY A 10 1.79 6.38 7.71
C GLY A 10 1.75 7.51 6.70
N LEU A 11 2.48 8.61 6.97
CA LEU A 11 2.55 9.81 6.10
C LEU A 11 1.16 10.40 5.77
N GLY A 12 0.28 10.48 6.77
CA GLY A 12 -1.05 11.05 6.65
C GLY A 12 -2.12 10.10 6.11
N ASN A 13 -1.78 8.84 5.83
CA ASN A 13 -2.78 7.82 5.54
C ASN A 13 -3.07 6.99 6.79
N ASP A 14 -4.35 6.75 7.03
CA ASP A 14 -4.85 5.93 8.12
C ASP A 14 -5.02 4.47 7.70
N PHE A 15 -4.55 3.56 8.53
CA PHE A 15 -4.65 2.12 8.31
C PHE A 15 -5.31 1.40 9.49
N VAL A 16 -6.12 0.39 9.18
CA VAL A 16 -6.48 -0.68 10.10
C VAL A 16 -5.80 -1.95 9.61
N ILE A 17 -4.94 -2.54 10.44
CA ILE A 17 -4.16 -3.72 10.11
C ILE A 17 -4.63 -4.86 11.01
N ILE A 18 -4.97 -6.00 10.40
CA ILE A 18 -5.47 -7.19 11.08
C ILE A 18 -4.52 -8.34 10.78
N ASP A 19 -3.95 -8.91 11.83
CA ASP A 19 -3.14 -10.11 11.72
C ASP A 19 -4.04 -11.35 11.76
N ARG A 20 -4.16 -12.03 10.62
CA ARG A 20 -4.96 -13.25 10.51
C ARG A 20 -4.13 -14.53 10.33
N ARG A 21 -2.82 -14.46 10.58
CA ARG A 21 -1.92 -15.62 10.49
C ARG A 21 -2.29 -16.73 11.45
N LYS A 22 -2.73 -16.37 12.68
CA LYS A 22 -3.11 -17.33 13.72
C LYS A 22 -4.62 -17.53 13.83
N ASN A 23 -5.39 -16.47 13.57
CA ASN A 23 -6.85 -16.46 13.70
C ASN A 23 -7.45 -16.00 12.36
N PRO A 24 -7.83 -16.91 11.47
CA PRO A 24 -8.41 -16.56 10.18
C PRO A 24 -9.65 -15.68 10.36
N VAL A 25 -9.59 -14.46 9.82
CA VAL A 25 -10.70 -13.50 9.84
C VAL A 25 -11.06 -13.14 8.40
N SER A 26 -12.34 -13.19 8.09
CA SER A 26 -12.90 -12.70 6.84
C SER A 26 -13.89 -11.59 7.14
N ILE A 27 -13.72 -10.45 6.50
CA ILE A 27 -14.61 -9.29 6.64
C ILE A 27 -15.23 -9.02 5.26
N SER A 28 -16.56 -8.91 5.21
CA SER A 28 -17.25 -8.65 3.95
C SER A 28 -16.96 -7.25 3.42
N LYS A 29 -17.14 -7.04 2.13
CA LYS A 29 -16.97 -5.73 1.48
C LYS A 29 -17.83 -4.66 2.15
N GLU A 30 -19.09 -4.96 2.43
CA GLU A 30 -20.04 -4.07 3.07
C GLU A 30 -19.55 -3.64 4.47
N LYS A 31 -18.96 -4.59 5.21
CA LYS A 31 -18.43 -4.31 6.54
C LYS A 31 -17.15 -3.48 6.50
N ILE A 32 -16.29 -3.68 5.50
CA ILE A 32 -15.11 -2.83 5.26
C ILE A 32 -15.56 -1.39 4.99
N ILE A 33 -16.57 -1.20 4.13
CA ILE A 33 -17.13 0.13 3.82
C ILE A 33 -17.72 0.78 5.07
N GLU A 34 -18.50 0.02 5.87
CA GLU A 34 -19.08 0.52 7.12
C GLU A 34 -17.99 0.99 8.11
N LEU A 35 -16.98 0.15 8.34
CA LEU A 35 -15.90 0.43 9.28
C LEU A 35 -14.97 1.56 8.78
N GLY A 36 -14.84 1.72 7.47
CA GLY A 36 -14.01 2.76 6.85
C GLY A 36 -14.56 4.17 6.95
N LYS A 37 -15.87 4.32 7.28
CA LYS A 37 -16.47 5.64 7.46
C LYS A 37 -15.82 6.41 8.60
N ARG A 38 -15.60 7.72 8.42
CA ARG A 38 -14.92 8.59 9.40
C ARG A 38 -15.69 8.78 10.71
N ASP A 39 -17.00 8.54 10.72
CA ASP A 39 -17.86 8.51 11.89
C ASP A 39 -17.90 7.16 12.60
N ASN A 40 -17.17 6.16 12.10
CA ASN A 40 -16.95 4.86 12.72
C ASN A 40 -15.48 4.71 13.13
N ILE A 41 -14.77 3.62 12.74
CA ILE A 41 -13.32 3.47 12.97
C ILE A 41 -12.54 4.46 12.10
N GLY A 42 -12.93 4.62 10.85
CA GLY A 42 -12.34 5.52 9.87
C GLY A 42 -10.93 5.11 9.47
N PHE A 43 -10.74 4.80 8.21
CA PHE A 43 -9.42 4.49 7.64
C PHE A 43 -9.43 4.73 6.13
N ASP A 44 -8.25 4.92 5.56
CA ASP A 44 -8.07 4.95 4.12
C ASP A 44 -8.00 3.54 3.57
N GLN A 45 -7.31 2.63 4.27
CA GLN A 45 -7.17 1.25 3.87
C GLN A 45 -7.19 0.28 5.05
N MET A 46 -7.77 -0.91 4.80
CA MET A 46 -7.68 -2.07 5.67
C MET A 46 -6.68 -3.06 5.09
N ILE A 47 -5.75 -3.54 5.92
CA ILE A 47 -4.68 -4.45 5.53
C ILE A 47 -4.76 -5.72 6.37
N PHE A 48 -4.71 -6.86 5.72
CA PHE A 48 -4.59 -8.15 6.38
C PHE A 48 -3.16 -8.65 6.24
N ILE A 49 -2.55 -9.09 7.35
CA ILE A 49 -1.34 -9.91 7.31
C ILE A 49 -1.82 -11.35 7.18
N ASP A 50 -1.51 -11.97 6.06
CA ASP A 50 -2.04 -13.28 5.66
C ASP A 50 -1.17 -14.43 6.17
N GLU A 51 -1.71 -15.64 6.13
CA GLU A 51 -0.99 -16.86 6.49
C GLU A 51 0.30 -17.00 5.64
N LEU A 52 1.37 -17.46 6.30
CA LEU A 52 2.67 -17.61 5.65
C LEU A 52 2.63 -18.80 4.68
N ASP A 53 3.26 -18.62 3.54
CA ASP A 53 3.56 -19.76 2.66
C ASP A 53 4.64 -20.63 3.32
N HIS A 54 4.33 -21.89 3.61
CA HIS A 54 5.26 -22.86 4.19
C HIS A 54 6.54 -23.06 3.36
N LYS A 55 6.49 -22.78 2.05
CA LYS A 55 7.67 -22.83 1.16
C LYS A 55 8.58 -21.60 1.30
N ASN A 56 8.02 -20.48 1.77
CA ASN A 56 8.71 -19.20 1.91
C ASN A 56 8.40 -18.55 3.28
N PRO A 57 8.84 -19.15 4.40
CA PRO A 57 8.43 -18.75 5.74
C PRO A 57 8.92 -17.34 6.16
N ASN A 58 9.83 -16.75 5.41
CA ASN A 58 10.30 -15.37 5.65
C ASN A 58 9.48 -14.31 4.88
N TYR A 59 8.56 -14.74 4.02
CA TYR A 59 7.73 -13.85 3.21
C TYR A 59 6.39 -13.65 3.92
N ASN A 60 6.02 -12.40 4.11
CA ASN A 60 4.79 -12.02 4.79
C ASN A 60 3.76 -11.51 3.78
N PRO A 61 2.83 -12.38 3.33
CA PRO A 61 1.80 -11.96 2.40
C PRO A 61 0.84 -10.97 3.06
N ILE A 62 0.39 -10.00 2.28
CA ILE A 62 -0.63 -9.05 2.72
C ILE A 62 -1.72 -8.87 1.66
N THR A 63 -2.93 -8.67 2.13
CA THR A 63 -4.07 -8.25 1.29
C THR A 63 -4.53 -6.87 1.73
N ILE A 64 -4.73 -5.97 0.77
CA ILE A 64 -5.07 -4.56 1.01
C ILE A 64 -6.41 -4.24 0.38
N PHE A 65 -7.28 -3.56 1.13
CA PHE A 65 -8.56 -3.04 0.66
C PHE A 65 -8.64 -1.53 0.92
N ASN A 66 -9.14 -0.77 -0.02
CA ASN A 66 -9.53 0.61 0.21
C ASN A 66 -10.79 0.67 1.10
N SER A 67 -11.09 1.85 1.63
CA SER A 67 -12.31 2.07 2.42
C SER A 67 -13.62 1.90 1.65
N ASP A 68 -13.59 1.86 0.31
CA ASP A 68 -14.71 1.47 -0.56
C ASP A 68 -14.87 -0.05 -0.73
N GLY A 69 -14.01 -0.83 -0.06
CA GLY A 69 -14.00 -2.28 -0.08
C GLY A 69 -13.36 -2.90 -1.32
N ASP A 70 -12.77 -2.12 -2.21
CA ASP A 70 -12.07 -2.64 -3.38
C ASP A 70 -10.63 -3.05 -3.02
N LYS A 71 -10.26 -4.24 -3.52
CA LYS A 71 -8.90 -4.76 -3.32
C LYS A 71 -7.90 -3.99 -4.17
N VAL A 72 -6.78 -3.60 -3.56
CA VAL A 72 -5.68 -2.90 -4.24
C VAL A 72 -4.40 -3.72 -4.22
N THR A 73 -3.53 -3.46 -5.18
CA THR A 73 -2.35 -4.30 -5.44
C THR A 73 -1.12 -3.90 -4.62
N ALA A 74 -1.03 -2.64 -4.20
CA ALA A 74 0.11 -2.14 -3.44
C ALA A 74 -0.23 -0.86 -2.66
N CYS A 75 0.42 -0.68 -1.52
CA CYS A 75 0.44 0.56 -0.75
C CYS A 75 1.77 0.67 0.00
N GLY A 76 2.65 1.57 -0.42
CA GLY A 76 3.95 1.76 0.23
C GLY A 76 3.83 2.22 1.68
N ASN A 77 2.91 3.15 1.97
CA ASN A 77 2.68 3.67 3.32
C ASN A 77 2.18 2.56 4.25
N GLY A 78 1.16 1.82 3.83
CA GLY A 78 0.62 0.69 4.60
C GLY A 78 1.62 -0.45 4.78
N SER A 79 2.44 -0.75 3.76
CA SER A 79 3.49 -1.77 3.89
C SER A 79 4.55 -1.38 4.93
N ARG A 80 4.88 -0.09 5.12
CA ARG A 80 5.77 0.34 6.20
C ARG A 80 5.14 0.14 7.58
N CYS A 81 3.83 0.36 7.72
CA CYS A 81 3.12 0.06 8.97
C CYS A 81 3.16 -1.44 9.29
N VAL A 82 2.92 -2.31 8.29
CA VAL A 82 3.06 -3.77 8.45
C VAL A 82 4.49 -4.12 8.84
N ALA A 83 5.50 -3.55 8.17
CA ALA A 83 6.90 -3.81 8.49
C ALA A 83 7.22 -3.48 9.96
N LYS A 84 6.68 -2.37 10.50
CA LYS A 84 6.87 -2.02 11.91
C LYS A 84 6.32 -3.10 12.85
N ILE A 85 5.11 -3.60 12.59
CA ILE A 85 4.52 -4.69 13.37
C ILE A 85 5.44 -5.92 13.34
N LEU A 86 5.92 -6.31 12.16
CA LEU A 86 6.79 -7.47 11.99
C LEU A 86 8.14 -7.29 12.68
N PHE A 87 8.73 -6.08 12.67
CA PHE A 87 9.97 -5.78 13.38
C PHE A 87 9.80 -5.91 14.89
N ASP A 88 8.70 -5.35 15.42
CA ASP A 88 8.41 -5.36 16.86
C ASP A 88 8.12 -6.80 17.35
N GLU A 89 7.42 -7.61 16.55
CA GLU A 89 7.13 -9.01 16.86
C GLU A 89 8.40 -9.88 16.83
N ASN A 90 9.19 -9.80 15.75
CA ASN A 90 10.30 -10.69 15.51
C ASN A 90 11.63 -10.21 16.13
N LYS A 91 11.67 -8.98 16.68
CA LYS A 91 12.90 -8.31 17.16
C LYS A 91 13.97 -8.22 16.07
N LYS A 92 13.54 -8.01 14.81
CA LYS A 92 14.39 -7.86 13.63
C LYS A 92 14.27 -6.44 13.07
N GLU A 93 15.23 -6.05 12.25
CA GLU A 93 15.24 -4.74 11.59
C GLU A 93 14.96 -4.83 10.09
N ASP A 94 14.60 -6.03 9.61
CA ASP A 94 14.25 -6.31 8.23
C ASP A 94 13.03 -7.22 8.15
N ALA A 95 12.26 -7.08 7.06
CA ALA A 95 11.14 -7.95 6.73
C ALA A 95 10.90 -7.95 5.21
N VAL A 96 10.39 -9.07 4.71
CA VAL A 96 9.93 -9.19 3.33
C VAL A 96 8.41 -9.25 3.33
N ILE A 97 7.77 -8.32 2.63
CA ILE A 97 6.32 -8.21 2.49
C ILE A 97 5.95 -8.58 1.06
N VAL A 98 4.93 -9.41 0.90
CA VAL A 98 4.46 -9.84 -0.41
C VAL A 98 3.05 -9.28 -0.62
N THR A 99 2.90 -8.45 -1.64
CA THR A 99 1.61 -7.98 -2.13
C THR A 99 1.16 -8.84 -3.32
N SER A 100 -0.03 -8.61 -3.87
CA SER A 100 -0.53 -9.39 -5.01
C SER A 100 0.35 -9.30 -6.27
N ASN A 101 1.21 -8.28 -6.39
CA ASN A 101 2.01 -8.04 -7.59
C ASN A 101 3.50 -7.75 -7.32
N ARG A 102 3.94 -7.68 -6.06
CA ARG A 102 5.32 -7.30 -5.72
C ARG A 102 5.82 -7.98 -4.44
N ILE A 103 7.13 -8.14 -4.40
CA ILE A 103 7.89 -8.44 -3.19
C ILE A 103 8.56 -7.13 -2.76
N LEU A 104 8.37 -6.75 -1.51
CA LEU A 104 8.84 -5.49 -0.93
C LEU A 104 9.79 -5.81 0.22
N GLU A 105 11.03 -5.35 0.12
CA GLU A 105 12.00 -5.48 1.20
C GLU A 105 11.95 -4.24 2.08
N ALA A 106 11.62 -4.44 3.35
CA ALA A 106 11.58 -3.38 4.35
C ALA A 106 12.78 -3.46 5.26
N LYS A 107 13.37 -2.30 5.61
CA LYS A 107 14.48 -2.19 6.56
C LYS A 107 14.26 -1.01 7.50
N LYS A 108 14.45 -1.25 8.80
CA LYS A 108 14.45 -0.20 9.82
C LYS A 108 15.65 0.71 9.61
N VAL A 109 15.42 2.02 9.55
CA VAL A 109 16.46 3.05 9.44
C VAL A 109 16.65 3.76 10.78
N SER A 110 15.54 4.02 11.46
CA SER A 110 15.49 4.57 12.81
C SER A 110 14.19 4.13 13.47
N GLU A 111 13.92 4.57 14.69
CA GLU A 111 12.69 4.22 15.42
C GLU A 111 11.42 4.58 14.63
N ASN A 112 11.42 5.71 13.93
CA ASN A 112 10.27 6.22 13.18
C ASN A 112 10.49 6.25 11.66
N SER A 113 11.52 5.56 11.15
CA SER A 113 11.83 5.58 9.73
C SER A 113 12.10 4.19 9.18
N ILE A 114 11.33 3.82 8.16
CA ILE A 114 11.42 2.53 7.49
C ILE A 114 11.67 2.76 6.00
N ARG A 115 12.76 2.21 5.51
CA ARG A 115 13.04 2.12 4.07
C ARG A 115 12.25 0.96 3.49
N LEU A 116 11.58 1.19 2.37
CA LEU A 116 10.88 0.16 1.62
C LEU A 116 11.39 0.16 0.19
N ALA A 117 11.92 -0.98 -0.28
CA ALA A 117 12.31 -1.16 -1.67
C ALA A 117 11.05 -1.45 -2.50
N MET A 118 10.66 -0.48 -3.32
CA MET A 118 9.46 -0.56 -4.17
C MET A 118 9.73 -1.18 -5.54
N GLY A 119 10.97 -1.54 -5.84
CA GLY A 119 11.44 -1.95 -7.16
C GLY A 119 11.72 -0.76 -8.08
N GLU A 120 12.07 -1.04 -9.33
CA GLU A 120 12.34 -0.01 -10.32
C GLU A 120 11.06 0.65 -10.84
N PRO A 121 11.07 1.96 -11.09
CA PRO A 121 9.95 2.64 -11.72
C PRO A 121 9.80 2.19 -13.17
N ILE A 122 8.56 2.05 -13.62
CA ILE A 122 8.20 1.64 -14.98
C ILE A 122 7.77 2.88 -15.73
N PHE A 123 8.31 3.06 -16.95
CA PHE A 123 8.06 4.21 -17.80
C PHE A 123 7.31 3.85 -19.10
N ASP A 124 7.04 2.57 -19.33
CA ASP A 124 6.24 2.13 -20.48
C ASP A 124 4.82 2.69 -20.40
N TRP A 125 4.39 3.41 -21.41
CA TRP A 125 3.11 4.11 -21.43
C TRP A 125 1.89 3.21 -21.13
N ASN A 126 1.88 1.97 -21.65
CA ASN A 126 0.81 0.99 -21.41
C ASN A 126 0.82 0.42 -19.99
N LYS A 127 1.98 0.41 -19.32
CA LYS A 127 2.13 -0.02 -17.93
C LYS A 127 1.91 1.12 -16.94
N ILE A 128 2.00 2.39 -17.39
CA ILE A 128 1.56 3.57 -16.63
C ILE A 128 0.04 3.74 -16.69
N PRO A 129 -0.68 3.00 -17.42
CA PRO A 129 -1.92 3.02 -18.20
C PRO A 129 -2.29 4.39 -18.78
N LEU A 130 -1.38 4.99 -19.56
CA LEU A 130 -1.72 6.16 -20.36
C LEU A 130 -2.62 5.75 -21.55
N SER A 131 -3.52 6.63 -21.97
CA SER A 131 -4.49 6.36 -23.04
C SER A 131 -3.87 6.15 -24.43
N LYS A 132 -2.64 6.60 -24.63
CA LYS A 132 -1.90 6.47 -25.89
C LYS A 132 -0.38 6.53 -25.64
N ASN A 133 0.40 6.13 -26.64
CA ASN A 133 1.85 6.23 -26.61
C ASN A 133 2.29 7.69 -26.74
N ILE A 134 2.63 8.30 -25.61
CA ILE A 134 3.14 9.66 -25.52
C ILE A 134 4.40 9.66 -24.65
N ASP A 135 5.21 10.70 -24.80
CA ASP A 135 6.41 10.90 -23.96
C ASP A 135 5.99 11.09 -22.49
N HIS A 136 6.37 10.14 -21.65
CA HIS A 136 6.03 10.15 -20.23
C HIS A 136 6.63 11.34 -19.46
N LYS A 137 7.57 12.08 -20.06
CA LYS A 137 8.20 13.30 -19.50
C LYS A 137 7.50 14.59 -19.91
N LYS A 138 6.46 14.52 -20.74
CA LYS A 138 5.80 15.71 -21.34
C LYS A 138 4.28 15.59 -21.23
N ILE A 139 3.79 15.18 -20.07
CA ILE A 139 2.35 15.09 -19.84
C ILE A 139 1.78 16.49 -19.58
N SER A 140 0.71 16.83 -20.30
CA SER A 140 -0.07 18.02 -20.04
C SER A 140 -1.47 17.65 -19.62
N LEU A 141 -1.95 18.27 -18.54
CA LEU A 141 -3.32 18.07 -18.02
C LEU A 141 -3.97 19.44 -17.79
N LYS A 142 -5.29 19.49 -18.00
CA LYS A 142 -6.09 20.65 -17.62
C LYS A 142 -7.00 20.27 -16.46
N VAL A 143 -6.79 20.90 -15.31
CA VAL A 143 -7.54 20.64 -14.08
C VAL A 143 -8.16 21.96 -13.61
N ASN A 144 -9.48 22.02 -13.51
CA ASN A 144 -10.22 23.22 -13.05
C ASN A 144 -9.83 24.51 -13.81
N GLY A 145 -9.58 24.41 -15.12
CA GLY A 145 -9.17 25.54 -15.96
C GLY A 145 -7.69 25.89 -15.93
N ILE A 146 -6.91 25.29 -15.03
CA ILE A 146 -5.46 25.46 -14.94
C ILE A 146 -4.77 24.43 -15.82
N GLU A 147 -3.87 24.87 -16.67
CA GLU A 147 -3.06 23.99 -17.52
C GLU A 147 -1.75 23.65 -16.79
N LEU A 148 -1.60 22.35 -16.46
CA LEU A 148 -0.37 21.77 -15.90
C LEU A 148 0.44 21.20 -17.07
N LYS A 149 1.70 21.60 -17.19
CA LYS A 149 2.61 21.20 -18.28
C LYS A 149 3.82 20.45 -17.74
N GLU A 150 4.47 19.70 -18.61
CA GLU A 150 5.73 18.99 -18.33
C GLU A 150 5.63 18.03 -17.15
N GLY A 151 4.47 17.39 -17.01
CA GLY A 151 4.28 16.31 -16.03
C GLY A 151 5.10 15.09 -16.38
N PHE A 152 5.64 14.45 -15.35
CA PHE A 152 6.42 13.21 -15.47
C PHE A 152 5.57 12.04 -15.00
N ALA A 153 5.23 11.14 -15.90
CA ALA A 153 4.42 9.96 -15.59
C ALA A 153 5.28 8.71 -15.35
N LEU A 154 4.94 7.92 -14.35
CA LEU A 154 5.63 6.67 -13.99
C LEU A 154 4.71 5.73 -13.22
N ASN A 155 5.12 4.47 -13.09
CA ASN A 155 4.45 3.47 -12.25
C ASN A 155 5.46 2.83 -11.31
N VAL A 156 5.21 2.93 -10.00
CA VAL A 156 6.01 2.30 -8.92
C VAL A 156 5.21 1.21 -8.18
N GLY A 157 4.22 0.64 -8.86
CA GLY A 157 3.23 -0.31 -8.30
C GLY A 157 1.82 0.24 -8.40
N ASN A 158 1.70 1.54 -8.44
CA ASN A 158 0.54 2.32 -8.86
C ASN A 158 1.00 3.47 -9.78
N PRO A 159 0.14 3.96 -10.68
CA PRO A 159 0.48 5.02 -11.60
C PRO A 159 0.52 6.39 -10.92
N HIS A 160 1.46 7.21 -11.34
CA HIS A 160 1.65 8.58 -10.86
C HIS A 160 1.92 9.52 -12.01
N ILE A 161 1.50 10.77 -11.86
CA ILE A 161 1.96 11.91 -12.69
C ILE A 161 2.40 13.00 -11.71
N VAL A 162 3.65 13.45 -11.83
CA VAL A 162 4.25 14.46 -10.97
C VAL A 162 4.45 15.74 -11.76
N PHE A 163 3.97 16.85 -11.23
CA PHE A 163 4.21 18.19 -11.75
C PHE A 163 5.02 18.99 -10.71
N PHE A 164 6.00 19.71 -11.15
CA PHE A 164 6.73 20.66 -10.31
C PHE A 164 6.18 22.07 -10.58
N CYS A 165 5.65 22.72 -9.55
CA CYS A 165 5.03 24.05 -9.58
C CYS A 165 5.89 25.05 -8.82
#